data_8c036ad9f90faee7efc909d5033a862c
#
_entry.id   8c036ad9f90faee7efc909d5033a862c
#
_cell.length_a   1.000
_cell.length_b   1.000
_cell.length_c   1.000
_cell.angle_alpha   90.00
_cell.angle_beta   90.00
_cell.angle_gamma   90.00
#
_symmetry.space_group_name_H-M   'P 1'
#
loop_
_entity.id
_entity.type
_entity.pdbx_description
1 polymer ?
#
loop_
_entity_poly.entity_id
_entity_poly.type
_entity_poly.pdbx_seq_one_letter_code
_entity_poly.pdbx_strand_id
1 'polypeptide(L)'
;MVVPEPARSRSRRAGAAVSAPARFNLPLAAVRGQALVEFVAVLLPLLLIVVGIVQFGLLFGANVTLTNAAREGARAGTIYVYDRTRTRAWNDGQRCYAVLQAATNAFGLLTNASPYFSVTTNAGSCSTNTGETQANGDLKVSYCASMASSVSPCPDPADTTTTCTPETREGCLIQVTLTYRSDIIVPLIGQLLTRDTNGRFVQSSTATMVVN
;
A
#
# COMPACT_ATOMS: atom_id res chain seq x y z
N MET A 1 -23.09 101.43 -63.37
CA MET A 1 -22.81 100.90 -61.97
C MET A 1 -23.33 99.49 -61.90
N VAL A 2 -22.41 98.52 -62.12
CA VAL A 2 -22.74 97.11 -62.21
C VAL A 2 -22.24 96.45 -60.92
N VAL A 3 -23.18 95.89 -60.12
CA VAL A 3 -22.88 95.18 -58.88
C VAL A 3 -22.63 93.71 -59.25
N PRO A 4 -21.48 93.13 -58.89
CA PRO A 4 -21.27 91.72 -59.13
C PRO A 4 -21.93 90.83 -58.10
N GLU A 5 -22.52 89.76 -58.57
CA GLU A 5 -23.23 88.70 -57.85
C GLU A 5 -22.20 87.74 -57.16
N PRO A 6 -22.50 87.32 -55.88
CA PRO A 6 -21.55 86.45 -55.19
C PRO A 6 -21.70 84.94 -55.61
N ALA A 7 -20.57 84.28 -55.88
CA ALA A 7 -20.48 82.92 -56.24
C ALA A 7 -20.95 81.97 -55.12
N ARG A 8 -21.90 81.07 -55.38
CA ARG A 8 -22.33 79.97 -54.49
C ARG A 8 -21.30 78.87 -54.45
N SER A 9 -20.69 78.75 -53.31
CA SER A 9 -19.82 77.60 -52.97
C SER A 9 -20.64 76.33 -52.78
N ARG A 10 -20.43 75.32 -53.66
CA ARG A 10 -21.03 74.00 -53.49
C ARG A 10 -20.19 73.22 -52.48
N SER A 11 -20.68 73.05 -51.24
CA SER A 11 -20.19 72.17 -50.28
C SER A 11 -20.37 70.72 -50.75
N ARG A 12 -19.24 70.07 -51.12
CA ARG A 12 -19.24 68.62 -51.35
C ARG A 12 -19.31 67.95 -49.98
N ARG A 13 -20.45 67.34 -49.65
CA ARG A 13 -20.56 66.39 -48.54
C ARG A 13 -19.69 65.16 -48.89
N ALA A 14 -18.58 65.00 -48.18
CA ALA A 14 -17.82 63.76 -48.14
C ALA A 14 -18.70 62.71 -47.44
N GLY A 15 -19.16 61.75 -48.20
CA GLY A 15 -19.83 60.56 -47.65
C GLY A 15 -18.82 59.76 -46.81
N ALA A 16 -19.06 59.73 -45.52
CA ALA A 16 -18.32 58.83 -44.63
C ALA A 16 -18.62 57.38 -45.04
N ALA A 17 -17.67 56.70 -45.63
CA ALA A 17 -17.74 55.28 -45.87
C ALA A 17 -17.77 54.57 -44.48
N VAL A 18 -18.91 54.04 -44.13
CA VAL A 18 -19.07 53.13 -42.98
C VAL A 18 -18.32 51.87 -43.32
N SER A 19 -17.14 51.73 -42.76
CA SER A 19 -16.36 50.50 -42.87
C SER A 19 -17.15 49.37 -42.20
N ALA A 20 -17.60 48.39 -42.96
CA ALA A 20 -18.20 47.16 -42.47
C ALA A 20 -17.23 46.47 -41.49
N PRO A 21 -17.72 45.99 -40.32
CA PRO A 21 -16.84 45.28 -39.40
C PRO A 21 -16.24 44.06 -40.07
N ALA A 22 -14.91 43.95 -40.06
CA ALA A 22 -14.21 42.81 -40.52
C ALA A 22 -14.73 41.55 -39.82
N ARG A 23 -15.44 40.70 -40.54
CA ARG A 23 -15.82 39.39 -40.02
C ARG A 23 -14.56 38.59 -39.88
N PHE A 24 -14.11 38.45 -38.60
CA PHE A 24 -13.08 37.51 -38.23
C PHE A 24 -13.62 36.09 -38.51
N ASN A 25 -13.36 35.57 -39.71
CA ASN A 25 -13.55 34.16 -39.99
C ASN A 25 -12.48 33.36 -39.27
N LEU A 26 -12.76 33.02 -37.98
CA LEU A 26 -11.95 32.05 -37.26
C LEU A 26 -12.01 30.74 -38.05
N PRO A 27 -10.86 30.16 -38.44
CA PRO A 27 -10.84 28.94 -39.22
C PRO A 27 -11.52 27.82 -38.39
N LEU A 28 -12.49 27.14 -38.99
CA LEU A 28 -13.22 26.00 -38.41
C LEU A 28 -12.31 24.88 -37.91
N ALA A 29 -11.05 24.83 -38.34
CA ALA A 29 -10.01 23.94 -37.86
C ALA A 29 -9.61 24.19 -36.39
N ALA A 30 -9.68 25.45 -35.91
CA ALA A 30 -9.38 25.80 -34.52
C ALA A 30 -10.44 25.27 -33.54
N VAL A 31 -11.70 25.22 -33.95
CA VAL A 31 -12.82 24.74 -33.14
C VAL A 31 -12.76 23.22 -32.91
N ARG A 32 -12.30 22.45 -33.91
CA ARG A 32 -12.14 20.99 -33.80
C ARG A 32 -11.02 20.60 -32.83
N GLY A 33 -9.94 21.38 -32.75
CA GLY A 33 -8.83 21.15 -31.84
C GLY A 33 -9.21 21.46 -30.38
N GLN A 34 -10.04 22.46 -30.14
CA GLN A 34 -10.45 22.88 -28.81
C GLN A 34 -11.26 21.80 -28.09
N ALA A 35 -12.25 21.18 -28.75
CA ALA A 35 -13.04 20.09 -28.16
C ALA A 35 -12.17 18.86 -27.76
N LEU A 36 -11.12 18.58 -28.52
CA LEU A 36 -10.19 17.49 -28.20
C LEU A 36 -9.36 17.81 -26.94
N VAL A 37 -8.89 19.05 -26.80
CA VAL A 37 -8.15 19.50 -25.61
C VAL A 37 -9.05 19.49 -24.36
N GLU A 38 -10.29 19.94 -24.45
CA GLU A 38 -11.26 19.88 -23.36
C GLU A 38 -11.55 18.45 -22.97
N PHE A 39 -11.73 17.54 -23.94
CA PHE A 39 -11.92 16.12 -23.67
C PHE A 39 -10.73 15.50 -22.94
N VAL A 40 -9.50 15.74 -23.39
CA VAL A 40 -8.27 15.22 -22.76
C VAL A 40 -8.11 15.80 -21.34
N ALA A 41 -8.41 17.07 -21.16
CA ALA A 41 -8.32 17.74 -19.85
C ALA A 41 -9.27 17.14 -18.80
N VAL A 42 -10.43 16.61 -19.21
CA VAL A 42 -11.36 15.90 -18.33
C VAL A 42 -11.03 14.42 -18.22
N LEU A 43 -10.62 13.79 -19.32
CA LEU A 43 -10.31 12.36 -19.37
C LEU A 43 -9.12 11.99 -18.49
N LEU A 44 -8.06 12.80 -18.48
CA LEU A 44 -6.84 12.51 -17.71
C LEU A 44 -7.07 12.43 -16.20
N PRO A 45 -7.70 13.41 -15.53
CA PRO A 45 -8.00 13.29 -14.11
C PRO A 45 -9.01 12.17 -13.82
N LEU A 46 -9.98 11.92 -14.70
CA LEU A 46 -10.91 10.80 -14.55
C LEU A 46 -10.16 9.45 -14.56
N LEU A 47 -9.27 9.26 -15.51
CA LEU A 47 -8.47 8.04 -15.61
C LEU A 47 -7.56 7.85 -14.40
N LEU A 48 -6.95 8.93 -13.89
CA LEU A 48 -6.15 8.88 -12.66
C LEU A 48 -6.99 8.44 -11.45
N ILE A 49 -8.22 8.91 -11.32
CA ILE A 49 -9.13 8.50 -10.24
C ILE A 49 -9.47 7.01 -10.38
N VAL A 50 -9.82 6.55 -11.57
CA VAL A 50 -10.16 5.13 -11.81
C VAL A 50 -8.98 4.22 -11.47
N VAL A 51 -7.78 4.53 -11.97
CA VAL A 51 -6.57 3.75 -11.69
C VAL A 51 -6.23 3.81 -10.19
N GLY A 52 -6.44 4.96 -9.54
CA GLY A 52 -6.29 5.12 -8.10
C GLY A 52 -7.21 4.19 -7.31
N ILE A 53 -8.48 4.09 -7.66
CA ILE A 53 -9.44 3.19 -7.01
C ILE A 53 -9.00 1.73 -7.17
N VAL A 54 -8.57 1.32 -8.36
CA VAL A 54 -8.05 -0.04 -8.61
C VAL A 54 -6.82 -0.31 -7.74
N GLN A 55 -5.87 0.62 -7.68
CA GLN A 55 -4.66 0.49 -6.85
C GLN A 55 -5.01 0.29 -5.37
N PHE A 56 -5.89 1.14 -4.82
CA PHE A 56 -6.32 1.01 -3.43
C PHE A 56 -7.06 -0.31 -3.18
N GLY A 57 -7.89 -0.76 -4.12
CA GLY A 57 -8.56 -2.06 -4.02
C GLY A 57 -7.58 -3.22 -3.91
N LEU A 58 -6.51 -3.21 -4.71
CA LEU A 58 -5.46 -4.24 -4.66
C LEU A 58 -4.68 -4.18 -3.34
N LEU A 59 -4.29 -3.00 -2.86
CA LEU A 59 -3.59 -2.84 -1.59
C LEU A 59 -4.45 -3.27 -0.40
N PHE A 60 -5.74 -2.93 -0.41
CA PHE A 60 -6.68 -3.33 0.62
C PHE A 60 -6.90 -4.86 0.63
N GLY A 61 -7.08 -5.46 -0.55
CA GLY A 61 -7.18 -6.91 -0.70
C GLY A 61 -5.94 -7.64 -0.17
N ALA A 62 -4.75 -7.12 -0.49
CA ALA A 62 -3.49 -7.65 0.03
C ALA A 62 -3.43 -7.57 1.57
N ASN A 63 -3.86 -6.45 2.17
CA ASN A 63 -3.89 -6.29 3.62
C ASN A 63 -4.84 -7.28 4.31
N VAL A 64 -6.05 -7.46 3.77
CA VAL A 64 -7.02 -8.44 4.31
C VAL A 64 -6.45 -9.85 4.24
N THR A 65 -5.87 -10.23 3.11
CA THR A 65 -5.24 -11.54 2.95
C THR A 65 -4.07 -11.74 3.91
N LEU A 66 -3.21 -10.74 4.06
CA LEU A 66 -2.07 -10.77 4.99
C LEU A 66 -2.54 -10.92 6.45
N THR A 67 -3.63 -10.24 6.82
CA THR A 67 -4.22 -10.34 8.15
C THR A 67 -4.78 -11.74 8.42
N ASN A 68 -5.44 -12.34 7.45
CA ASN A 68 -5.92 -13.72 7.55
C ASN A 68 -4.76 -14.72 7.63
N ALA A 69 -3.71 -14.52 6.84
CA ALA A 69 -2.51 -15.34 6.87
C ALA A 69 -1.77 -15.25 8.21
N ALA A 70 -1.67 -14.07 8.81
CA ALA A 70 -1.08 -13.90 10.14
C ALA A 70 -1.90 -14.63 11.22
N ARG A 71 -3.22 -14.58 11.14
CA ARG A 71 -4.11 -15.32 12.06
C ARG A 71 -3.99 -16.83 11.91
N GLU A 72 -3.95 -17.33 10.68
CA GLU A 72 -3.79 -18.78 10.43
C GLU A 72 -2.40 -19.26 10.86
N GLY A 73 -1.35 -18.46 10.61
CA GLY A 73 -0.02 -18.71 11.15
C GLY A 73 -0.02 -18.77 12.68
N ALA A 74 -0.61 -17.79 13.35
CA ALA A 74 -0.69 -17.75 14.81
C ALA A 74 -1.44 -18.99 15.35
N ARG A 75 -2.56 -19.36 14.71
CA ARG A 75 -3.29 -20.57 15.06
C ARG A 75 -2.44 -21.85 14.92
N ALA A 76 -1.69 -21.99 13.83
CA ALA A 76 -0.78 -23.12 13.67
C ALA A 76 0.28 -23.16 14.78
N GLY A 77 0.78 -21.99 15.18
CA GLY A 77 1.72 -21.87 16.30
C GLY A 77 1.14 -22.28 17.65
N THR A 78 -0.17 -22.09 17.90
CA THR A 78 -0.80 -22.46 19.17
C THR A 78 -1.07 -23.97 19.31
N ILE A 79 -1.30 -24.66 18.21
CA ILE A 79 -1.58 -26.11 18.19
C ILE A 79 -0.32 -26.98 18.05
N TYR A 80 0.86 -26.36 18.00
CA TYR A 80 2.12 -27.08 17.90
C TYR A 80 2.37 -27.90 19.15
N VAL A 81 2.60 -29.22 18.98
CA VAL A 81 2.88 -30.12 20.09
C VAL A 81 4.38 -30.06 20.43
N TYR A 82 4.68 -29.70 21.68
CA TYR A 82 6.04 -29.62 22.19
C TYR A 82 6.68 -31.02 22.34
N ASP A 83 7.83 -31.21 21.71
CA ASP A 83 8.63 -32.43 21.87
C ASP A 83 9.57 -32.32 23.07
N ARG A 84 9.23 -33.02 24.17
CA ARG A 84 10.01 -33.03 25.41
C ARG A 84 11.37 -33.70 25.28
N THR A 85 11.65 -34.42 24.19
CA THR A 85 12.94 -35.03 23.93
C THR A 85 13.95 -34.08 23.27
N ARG A 86 13.47 -32.89 22.87
CA ARG A 86 14.24 -31.88 22.15
C ARG A 86 14.42 -30.62 22.98
N THR A 87 15.38 -29.79 22.60
CA THR A 87 15.59 -28.50 23.22
C THR A 87 14.47 -27.51 22.89
N ARG A 88 14.27 -26.50 23.77
CA ARG A 88 13.36 -25.39 23.53
C ARG A 88 13.62 -24.72 22.16
N ALA A 89 14.90 -24.42 21.86
CA ALA A 89 15.26 -23.77 20.61
C ALA A 89 14.86 -24.59 19.37
N TRP A 90 14.98 -25.91 19.46
CA TRP A 90 14.53 -26.80 18.38
C TRP A 90 13.00 -26.74 18.22
N ASN A 91 12.26 -26.83 19.32
CA ASN A 91 10.80 -26.77 19.31
C ASN A 91 10.29 -25.41 18.78
N ASP A 92 10.88 -24.30 19.24
CA ASP A 92 10.54 -22.96 18.75
C ASP A 92 10.83 -22.83 17.25
N GLY A 93 11.91 -23.43 16.75
CA GLY A 93 12.22 -23.48 15.32
C GLY A 93 11.17 -24.24 14.52
N GLN A 94 10.73 -25.41 15.01
CA GLN A 94 9.69 -26.22 14.35
C GLN A 94 8.32 -25.52 14.40
N ARG A 95 7.99 -24.88 15.52
CA ARG A 95 6.78 -24.05 15.64
C ARG A 95 6.79 -22.89 14.68
N CYS A 96 7.90 -22.16 14.59
CA CYS A 96 8.06 -21.07 13.60
C CYS A 96 7.90 -21.59 12.16
N TYR A 97 8.44 -22.76 11.86
CA TYR A 97 8.25 -23.38 10.54
C TYR A 97 6.78 -23.76 10.26
N ALA A 98 6.07 -24.30 11.25
CA ALA A 98 4.65 -24.57 11.14
C ALA A 98 3.82 -23.29 10.91
N VAL A 99 4.17 -22.22 11.62
CA VAL A 99 3.60 -20.86 11.41
C VAL A 99 3.83 -20.39 9.97
N LEU A 100 5.08 -20.53 9.46
CA LEU A 100 5.44 -20.15 8.11
C LEU A 100 4.60 -20.90 7.06
N GLN A 101 4.50 -22.23 7.20
CA GLN A 101 3.74 -23.09 6.27
C GLN A 101 2.25 -22.69 6.25
N ALA A 102 1.65 -22.52 7.43
CA ALA A 102 0.25 -22.14 7.54
C ALA A 102 0.00 -20.73 6.95
N ALA A 103 0.85 -19.77 7.25
CA ALA A 103 0.75 -18.41 6.75
C ALA A 103 0.89 -18.35 5.22
N THR A 104 1.90 -19.04 4.65
CA THR A 104 2.11 -19.04 3.20
C THR A 104 1.00 -19.76 2.45
N ASN A 105 0.43 -20.83 3.01
CA ASN A 105 -0.74 -21.50 2.44
C ASN A 105 -1.98 -20.61 2.43
N ALA A 106 -2.09 -19.68 3.39
CA ALA A 106 -3.20 -18.73 3.49
C ALA A 106 -3.02 -17.46 2.64
N PHE A 107 -1.91 -17.29 1.93
CA PHE A 107 -1.66 -16.12 1.07
C PHE A 107 -2.60 -16.05 -0.14
N GLY A 108 -3.21 -17.16 -0.56
CA GLY A 108 -4.14 -17.19 -1.68
C GLY A 108 -3.50 -16.68 -2.97
N LEU A 109 -3.93 -15.48 -3.40
CA LEU A 109 -3.42 -14.85 -4.62
C LEU A 109 -2.13 -14.03 -4.40
N LEU A 110 -1.68 -13.84 -3.16
CA LEU A 110 -0.43 -13.14 -2.89
C LEU A 110 0.76 -14.05 -3.22
N THR A 111 1.76 -13.45 -3.85
CA THR A 111 3.01 -14.17 -4.16
C THR A 111 3.83 -14.35 -2.89
N ASN A 112 4.16 -15.59 -2.55
CA ASN A 112 5.02 -15.95 -1.41
C ASN A 112 6.52 -16.00 -1.76
N ALA A 113 6.94 -15.25 -2.77
CA ALA A 113 8.31 -15.21 -3.26
C ALA A 113 8.93 -13.82 -3.16
N SER A 114 10.25 -13.77 -3.04
CA SER A 114 11.01 -12.52 -3.18
C SER A 114 10.72 -11.88 -4.56
N PRO A 115 10.59 -10.57 -4.64
CA PRO A 115 10.88 -9.56 -3.63
C PRO A 115 9.68 -9.14 -2.75
N TYR A 116 8.51 -9.77 -2.90
CA TYR A 116 7.28 -9.39 -2.22
C TYR A 116 7.20 -9.94 -0.79
N PHE A 117 7.62 -11.20 -0.63
CA PHE A 117 7.73 -11.88 0.64
C PHE A 117 9.03 -12.69 0.66
N SER A 118 9.94 -12.35 1.55
CA SER A 118 11.27 -12.94 1.61
C SER A 118 11.44 -13.76 2.90
N VAL A 119 11.39 -15.07 2.77
CA VAL A 119 11.62 -16.03 3.86
C VAL A 119 12.46 -17.18 3.36
N THR A 120 13.16 -17.85 4.28
CA THR A 120 13.86 -19.10 3.99
C THR A 120 12.98 -20.27 4.42
N THR A 121 12.71 -21.19 3.51
CA THR A 121 11.67 -22.22 3.65
C THR A 121 12.10 -23.48 4.40
N ASN A 122 13.11 -23.42 5.29
CA ASN A 122 13.57 -24.55 6.09
C ASN A 122 13.41 -24.28 7.60
N ALA A 123 13.11 -25.33 8.34
CA ALA A 123 12.92 -25.25 9.80
C ALA A 123 14.12 -24.62 10.54
N GLY A 124 15.35 -24.92 10.10
CA GLY A 124 16.57 -24.37 10.70
C GLY A 124 16.71 -22.84 10.57
N SER A 125 16.07 -22.20 9.60
CA SER A 125 16.16 -20.76 9.39
C SER A 125 15.35 -19.94 10.41
N CYS A 126 14.40 -20.56 11.11
CA CYS A 126 13.66 -19.94 12.20
C CYS A 126 14.38 -19.99 13.55
N SER A 127 15.45 -20.73 13.65
CA SER A 127 16.16 -21.00 14.93
C SER A 127 17.32 -20.05 15.23
N THR A 128 17.57 -19.07 14.38
CA THR A 128 18.81 -18.27 14.44
C THR A 128 18.79 -17.09 15.41
N ASN A 129 17.64 -16.77 15.99
CA ASN A 129 17.56 -15.67 16.94
C ASN A 129 17.51 -16.15 18.39
N THR A 130 18.41 -15.61 19.19
CA THR A 130 18.47 -15.82 20.62
C THR A 130 17.37 -15.00 21.30
N GLY A 131 16.59 -15.64 22.17
CA GLY A 131 15.57 -14.96 22.97
C GLY A 131 14.13 -15.32 22.57
N GLU A 132 13.21 -14.44 22.89
CA GLU A 132 11.76 -14.64 22.77
C GLU A 132 11.20 -14.32 21.38
N THR A 133 12.07 -13.87 20.48
CA THR A 133 11.69 -13.54 19.09
C THR A 133 12.48 -14.37 18.10
N GLN A 134 11.77 -14.99 17.18
CA GLN A 134 12.34 -15.67 16.03
C GLN A 134 11.94 -14.94 14.76
N ALA A 135 12.92 -14.63 13.92
CA ALA A 135 12.68 -13.99 12.65
C ALA A 135 13.19 -14.85 11.49
N ASN A 136 12.44 -14.87 10.42
CA ASN A 136 12.81 -15.49 9.16
C ASN A 136 12.40 -14.54 8.03
N GLY A 137 13.27 -13.57 7.73
CA GLY A 137 12.97 -12.55 6.73
C GLY A 137 11.75 -11.71 7.12
N ASP A 138 10.69 -11.83 6.34
CA ASP A 138 9.45 -11.08 6.51
C ASP A 138 8.44 -11.72 7.49
N LEU A 139 8.77 -12.89 8.02
CA LEU A 139 8.06 -13.52 9.13
C LEU A 139 8.80 -13.24 10.43
N LYS A 140 8.05 -12.82 11.45
CA LYS A 140 8.52 -12.68 12.83
C LYS A 140 7.55 -13.38 13.77
N VAL A 141 8.06 -14.27 14.61
CA VAL A 141 7.32 -14.95 15.66
C VAL A 141 7.89 -14.53 16.99
N SER A 142 7.07 -13.99 17.88
CA SER A 142 7.48 -13.54 19.22
C SER A 142 6.59 -14.18 20.27
N TYR A 143 7.14 -14.43 21.46
CA TYR A 143 6.40 -14.95 22.59
C TYR A 143 6.37 -13.90 23.70
N CYS A 144 5.19 -13.68 24.28
CA CYS A 144 4.96 -12.67 25.30
C CYS A 144 4.26 -13.29 26.50
N ALA A 145 4.58 -12.78 27.69
CA ALA A 145 3.99 -13.26 28.92
C ALA A 145 2.55 -12.77 29.17
N SER A 146 2.17 -11.61 28.62
CA SER A 146 0.89 -10.96 28.94
C SER A 146 0.37 -10.09 27.79
N MET A 147 -0.96 -10.01 27.66
CA MET A 147 -1.65 -9.07 26.77
C MET A 147 -1.47 -7.59 27.14
N ALA A 148 -1.07 -7.27 28.36
CA ALA A 148 -0.92 -5.89 28.82
C ALA A 148 0.22 -5.14 28.15
N SER A 149 1.11 -5.84 27.46
CA SER A 149 2.20 -5.26 26.71
C SER A 149 1.81 -5.10 25.24
N SER A 150 1.11 -4.03 24.91
CA SER A 150 0.90 -3.58 23.52
C SER A 150 2.18 -3.01 22.88
N VAL A 151 3.30 -3.05 23.60
CA VAL A 151 4.58 -2.52 23.16
C VAL A 151 5.34 -3.63 22.42
N SER A 152 5.62 -3.42 21.14
CA SER A 152 6.53 -4.26 20.37
C SER A 152 7.98 -3.77 20.58
N PRO A 153 8.93 -4.64 20.92
CA PRO A 153 8.84 -6.10 21.04
C PRO A 153 8.17 -6.53 22.34
N CYS A 154 7.55 -7.73 22.35
CA CYS A 154 7.01 -8.31 23.56
C CYS A 154 8.08 -8.31 24.67
N PRO A 155 7.76 -7.87 25.91
CA PRO A 155 8.70 -8.01 27.01
C PRO A 155 8.99 -9.49 27.24
N ASP A 156 10.21 -9.75 27.71
CA ASP A 156 10.69 -11.09 28.03
C ASP A 156 9.69 -11.78 28.99
N PRO A 157 9.24 -13.02 28.68
CA PRO A 157 8.44 -13.82 29.60
C PRO A 157 9.15 -14.21 30.91
N ALA A 158 10.36 -13.77 31.14
CA ALA A 158 11.07 -13.97 32.42
C ALA A 158 10.40 -13.29 33.61
N ASP A 159 9.33 -12.51 33.43
CA ASP A 159 8.51 -12.00 34.52
C ASP A 159 7.70 -13.15 35.16
N THR A 160 8.13 -13.57 36.32
CA THR A 160 7.66 -14.73 37.07
C THR A 160 6.19 -14.62 37.58
N THR A 161 5.47 -13.56 37.26
CA THR A 161 4.08 -13.33 37.66
C THR A 161 3.05 -13.88 36.69
N THR A 162 3.47 -14.45 35.56
CA THR A 162 2.58 -14.91 34.49
C THR A 162 2.48 -16.42 34.41
N THR A 163 1.32 -16.91 33.97
CA THR A 163 1.04 -18.33 33.73
C THR A 163 1.79 -18.89 32.51
N CYS A 164 2.62 -18.08 31.84
CA CYS A 164 3.43 -18.49 30.71
C CYS A 164 4.60 -19.35 31.17
N THR A 165 4.70 -20.58 30.65
CA THR A 165 5.82 -21.49 30.90
C THR A 165 6.89 -21.29 29.85
N PRO A 166 8.08 -20.76 30.20
CA PRO A 166 9.12 -20.43 29.19
C PRO A 166 9.62 -21.65 28.42
N GLU A 167 9.61 -22.84 29.05
CA GLU A 167 10.09 -24.07 28.43
C GLU A 167 9.16 -24.58 27.33
N THR A 168 7.86 -24.73 27.62
CA THR A 168 6.87 -25.30 26.70
C THR A 168 6.09 -24.24 25.93
N ARG A 169 6.16 -22.98 26.36
CA ARG A 169 5.34 -21.85 25.88
C ARG A 169 3.86 -21.96 26.21
N GLU A 170 3.44 -22.91 27.04
CA GLU A 170 2.06 -22.99 27.50
C GLU A 170 1.66 -21.75 28.28
N GLY A 171 0.50 -21.18 27.96
CA GLY A 171 0.01 -19.93 28.54
C GLY A 171 0.66 -18.67 27.99
N CYS A 172 1.72 -18.78 27.19
CA CYS A 172 2.33 -17.63 26.53
C CYS A 172 1.46 -17.13 25.38
N LEU A 173 1.57 -15.85 25.08
CA LEU A 173 1.02 -15.29 23.84
C LEU A 173 2.02 -15.48 22.72
N ILE A 174 1.60 -16.13 21.66
CA ILE A 174 2.34 -16.13 20.39
C ILE A 174 1.88 -14.96 19.52
N GLN A 175 2.81 -14.13 19.10
CA GLN A 175 2.58 -13.01 18.21
C GLN A 175 3.28 -13.29 16.88
N VAL A 176 2.50 -13.36 15.83
CA VAL A 176 2.98 -13.57 14.45
C VAL A 176 2.83 -12.29 13.67
N THR A 177 3.95 -11.77 13.17
CA THR A 177 3.99 -10.59 12.31
C THR A 177 4.48 -10.98 10.93
N LEU A 178 3.70 -10.65 9.92
CA LEU A 178 4.03 -10.81 8.51
C LEU A 178 4.25 -9.43 7.89
N THR A 179 5.32 -9.29 7.12
CA THR A 179 5.60 -8.09 6.33
C THR A 179 5.52 -8.44 4.85
N TYR A 180 4.76 -7.67 4.10
CA TYR A 180 4.56 -7.89 2.67
C TYR A 180 4.82 -6.61 1.88
N ARG A 181 5.40 -6.75 0.69
CA ARG A 181 5.70 -5.63 -0.21
C ARG A 181 4.83 -5.70 -1.45
N SER A 182 4.19 -4.60 -1.78
CA SER A 182 3.31 -4.47 -2.96
C SER A 182 3.87 -3.43 -3.93
N ASP A 183 3.78 -3.70 -5.23
CA ASP A 183 4.16 -2.72 -6.24
C ASP A 183 3.12 -1.60 -6.31
N ILE A 184 3.60 -0.38 -6.54
CA ILE A 184 2.77 0.80 -6.73
C ILE A 184 2.72 1.13 -8.21
N ILE A 185 1.55 0.97 -8.82
CA ILE A 185 1.32 1.23 -10.24
C ILE A 185 1.22 2.74 -10.49
N VAL A 186 0.64 3.49 -9.55
CA VAL A 186 0.42 4.94 -9.67
C VAL A 186 1.53 5.70 -8.95
N PRO A 187 2.49 6.32 -9.67
CA PRO A 187 3.65 6.97 -9.05
C PRO A 187 3.28 8.13 -8.12
N LEU A 188 2.18 8.82 -8.40
CA LEU A 188 1.71 9.95 -7.61
C LEU A 188 1.27 9.53 -6.20
N ILE A 189 0.58 8.39 -6.07
CA ILE A 189 0.13 7.83 -4.79
C ILE A 189 1.33 7.31 -4.00
N GLY A 190 2.32 6.80 -4.69
CA GLY A 190 3.52 6.26 -4.10
C GLY A 190 4.28 7.25 -3.22
N GLN A 191 4.19 8.57 -3.43
CA GLN A 191 4.84 9.57 -2.58
C GLN A 191 4.16 9.75 -1.21
N LEU A 192 2.91 9.33 -1.08
CA LEU A 192 2.12 9.44 0.14
C LEU A 192 2.20 8.17 1.02
N LEU A 193 2.74 7.08 0.49
CA LEU A 193 2.79 5.78 1.15
C LEU A 193 4.20 5.46 1.65
N THR A 194 4.29 4.69 2.74
CA THR A 194 5.56 4.16 3.26
C THR A 194 6.13 3.16 2.27
N ARG A 195 7.38 3.40 1.81
CA ARG A 195 8.06 2.58 0.82
C ARG A 195 9.34 1.97 1.38
N ASP A 196 9.70 0.81 0.84
CA ASP A 196 11.03 0.26 1.01
C ASP A 196 12.06 0.99 0.12
N THR A 197 13.33 0.58 0.20
CA THR A 197 14.43 1.11 -0.61
C THR A 197 14.23 0.90 -2.12
N ASN A 198 13.35 -0.02 -2.52
CA ASN A 198 13.02 -0.33 -3.91
C ASN A 198 11.74 0.35 -4.39
N GLY A 199 11.15 1.22 -3.57
CA GLY A 199 9.95 1.97 -3.90
C GLY A 199 8.64 1.19 -3.78
N ARG A 200 8.63 0.00 -3.15
CA ARG A 200 7.42 -0.80 -2.91
C ARG A 200 6.72 -0.37 -1.64
N PHE A 201 5.41 -0.47 -1.64
CA PHE A 201 4.61 -0.24 -0.44
C PHE A 201 4.75 -1.40 0.54
N VAL A 202 5.12 -1.09 1.78
CA VAL A 202 5.32 -2.07 2.85
C VAL A 202 4.07 -2.15 3.71
N GLN A 203 3.51 -3.34 3.80
CA GLN A 203 2.38 -3.66 4.67
C GLN A 203 2.84 -4.65 5.74
N SER A 204 2.35 -4.47 6.95
CA SER A 204 2.61 -5.40 8.05
C SER A 204 1.30 -5.76 8.73
N SER A 205 1.13 -7.03 9.04
CA SER A 205 0.00 -7.52 9.81
C SER A 205 0.48 -8.40 10.96
N THR A 206 -0.15 -8.22 12.11
CA THR A 206 0.19 -8.94 13.34
C THR A 206 -1.05 -9.62 13.90
N ALA A 207 -0.89 -10.88 14.28
CA ALA A 207 -1.90 -11.66 15.00
C ALA A 207 -1.31 -12.21 16.28
N THR A 208 -2.11 -12.19 17.37
CA THR A 208 -1.70 -12.67 18.69
C THR A 208 -2.71 -13.69 19.19
N MET A 209 -2.22 -14.84 19.68
CA MET A 209 -3.03 -15.93 20.24
C MET A 209 -2.35 -16.53 21.45
N VAL A 210 -3.12 -17.22 22.32
CA VAL A 210 -2.58 -17.94 23.47
C VAL A 210 -2.15 -19.34 23.06
N VAL A 211 -0.97 -19.75 23.49
CA VAL A 211 -0.47 -21.13 23.31
C VAL A 211 -1.10 -22.01 24.38
N ASN A 212 -1.75 -23.08 23.98
CA ASN A 212 -2.36 -24.07 24.85
C ASN A 212 -1.44 -25.23 25.12
#